data_7e70d4c1583ad0bdbbb5f18b04b1480e
#
_entry.id   7e70d4c1583ad0bdbbb5f18b04b1480e
#
_cell.length_a   1.000
_cell.length_b   1.000
_cell.length_c   1.000
_cell.angle_alpha   90.00
_cell.angle_beta   90.00
_cell.angle_gamma   90.00
#
_symmetry.space_group_name_H-M   'P 1'
#
loop_
_entity.id
_entity.type
_entity.pdbx_description
1 polymer ?
#
loop_
_entity_poly.entity_id
_entity_poly.type
_entity_poly.pdbx_seq_one_letter_code
_entity_poly.pdbx_strand_id
1 'polypeptide(L)'
;MKIKLKKYHFLILFLIFLLNSCNINENNINQAFENEEPQTILANIPPDDPDGKYLYNPELTLNWYGYDKDGFIKGFKYRWCTLNSDNDTLWNDWSFIQSIDSDGNKIYDSNMKTFVFESPNERNFHIFEIAAIDDKGKADSSPAKLRFWTKKGPEAETELISSPSNETIVTESTNEFWKGLVFIFKDKNSKYAFKINNNQWSDYIYNDTIILTGKHFPSSGNYTIYFKSRNKYYMEDKSPLEFNVKIIKPLRTKELLLIDMTSDGIGLPGNPTDKETDNFYEMLLKDNNINFDIWDVNNEGFFPDRLKISGYKIIFIYSDHNFNTLENKFLYDDIQKLNEFLFTCGNIIISCKSINNLFYNNEQAYSFFYEIFQIEKNFNSIEILRDNQLKKINGYPTLEIEQNKIPFEWFGGLQNTQTYNPRAFNKSIYFLDSGNKINTTISLLNTKVYKAVLSTLPLYYFKYDEVKQLMKILFDNLK
;
A
#
# COMPACT_ATOMS: atom_id res chain seq x y z
N MET A 1 57.31 7.25 93.43
CA MET A 1 56.17 6.52 92.81
C MET A 1 54.85 7.26 92.87
N LYS A 2 54.83 8.61 92.87
CA LYS A 2 53.57 9.44 92.90
C LYS A 2 53.30 10.33 91.71
N ILE A 3 54.13 10.29 90.70
CA ILE A 3 54.01 11.13 89.47
C ILE A 3 53.36 10.39 88.25
N LYS A 4 53.41 9.05 88.24
CA LYS A 4 52.81 8.28 87.09
C LYS A 4 51.29 8.11 87.16
N LEU A 5 50.65 8.27 88.35
CA LEU A 5 49.19 8.10 88.49
C LEU A 5 48.37 9.33 87.98
N LYS A 6 48.94 10.52 87.98
CA LYS A 6 48.23 11.72 87.50
C LYS A 6 48.09 11.80 85.99
N LYS A 7 48.99 11.16 85.25
CA LYS A 7 48.96 11.15 83.80
C LYS A 7 47.86 10.23 83.23
N TYR A 8 47.54 9.16 83.89
CA TYR A 8 46.49 8.25 83.54
C TYR A 8 45.08 8.77 83.84
N HIS A 9 44.93 9.53 84.90
CA HIS A 9 43.63 10.15 85.20
C HIS A 9 43.25 11.23 84.26
N PHE A 10 44.21 11.97 83.66
CA PHE A 10 43.95 12.96 82.63
C PHE A 10 43.64 12.31 81.29
N LEU A 11 44.27 11.18 81.01
CA LEU A 11 43.99 10.43 79.77
C LEU A 11 42.61 9.75 79.82
N ILE A 12 42.19 9.24 81.00
CA ILE A 12 40.90 8.61 81.19
C ILE A 12 39.77 9.69 81.15
N LEU A 13 39.99 10.86 81.78
CA LEU A 13 39.06 11.96 81.70
C LEU A 13 38.92 12.50 80.24
N PHE A 14 40.00 12.55 79.49
CA PHE A 14 39.97 12.96 78.09
C PHE A 14 39.28 11.94 77.22
N LEU A 15 39.46 10.61 77.49
CA LEU A 15 38.75 9.56 76.83
C LEU A 15 37.25 9.53 77.10
N ILE A 16 36.86 9.82 78.35
CA ILE A 16 35.43 9.95 78.73
C ILE A 16 34.81 11.18 78.11
N PHE A 17 35.57 12.27 77.90
CA PHE A 17 35.06 13.47 77.25
C PHE A 17 34.91 13.23 75.71
N LEU A 18 35.76 12.45 75.08
CA LEU A 18 35.63 12.04 73.74
C LEU A 18 34.47 11.03 73.47
N LEU A 19 34.17 10.22 74.50
CA LEU A 19 33.04 9.29 74.41
C LEU A 19 31.68 9.97 74.67
N ASN A 20 31.65 11.10 75.35
CA ASN A 20 30.42 11.88 75.54
C ASN A 20 30.18 12.95 74.49
N SER A 21 31.14 13.21 73.59
CA SER A 21 30.92 14.15 72.45
C SER A 21 30.33 13.49 71.20
N CYS A 22 30.09 12.16 71.23
CA CYS A 22 29.44 11.41 70.13
C CYS A 22 28.01 10.96 70.49
N ASN A 23 27.31 11.66 71.38
CA ASN A 23 25.85 11.61 71.35
C ASN A 23 25.31 12.68 70.39
N ILE A 24 25.62 12.53 69.15
CA ILE A 24 24.81 13.06 68.08
C ILE A 24 23.48 12.30 68.23
N ASN A 25 22.42 13.00 68.59
CA ASN A 25 21.07 12.47 68.60
C ASN A 25 20.79 11.92 67.23
N GLU A 26 20.96 10.61 67.02
CA GLU A 26 20.59 9.91 65.75
C GLU A 26 19.10 10.08 65.44
N ASN A 27 18.31 10.58 66.37
CA ASN A 27 16.88 10.87 66.16
C ASN A 27 16.60 12.06 65.20
N ASN A 28 17.62 12.87 64.85
CA ASN A 28 17.42 14.00 63.92
C ASN A 28 18.09 13.81 62.54
N ILE A 29 18.78 12.68 62.28
CA ILE A 29 19.44 12.46 61.01
C ILE A 29 18.55 11.65 60.03
N ASN A 30 17.45 11.09 60.52
CA ASN A 30 16.52 10.29 59.70
C ASN A 30 15.11 10.88 59.56
N GLN A 31 14.91 12.16 59.84
CA GLN A 31 13.78 12.81 59.19
C GLN A 31 14.18 13.02 57.74
N ALA A 32 13.89 12.02 56.87
CA ALA A 32 13.78 12.26 55.46
C ALA A 32 12.85 13.47 55.34
N PHE A 33 13.38 14.58 54.86
CA PHE A 33 12.53 15.74 54.57
C PHE A 33 11.40 15.24 53.70
N GLU A 34 10.18 15.38 54.17
CA GLU A 34 9.02 14.95 53.43
C GLU A 34 9.00 15.75 52.13
N ASN A 35 8.97 15.07 51.00
CA ASN A 35 9.00 15.73 49.69
C ASN A 35 7.82 16.70 49.58
N GLU A 36 8.10 17.99 49.45
CA GLU A 36 7.08 19.01 49.21
C GLU A 36 6.49 18.86 47.80
N GLU A 37 5.28 19.32 47.59
CA GLU A 37 4.67 19.32 46.26
C GLU A 37 5.17 20.49 45.43
N PRO A 38 5.47 20.30 44.14
CA PRO A 38 5.81 21.42 43.28
C PRO A 38 4.58 22.32 43.05
N GLN A 39 4.80 23.56 42.67
CA GLN A 39 3.76 24.52 42.32
C GLN A 39 3.84 24.84 40.79
N THR A 40 2.67 25.04 40.19
CA THR A 40 2.53 25.35 38.77
C THR A 40 1.91 26.71 38.57
N ILE A 41 2.50 27.51 37.68
CA ILE A 41 2.01 28.85 37.34
C ILE A 41 1.88 28.96 35.83
N LEU A 42 0.71 29.39 35.37
CA LEU A 42 0.48 29.79 33.99
C LEU A 42 0.96 31.23 33.79
N ALA A 43 1.67 31.49 32.69
CA ALA A 43 2.28 32.78 32.41
C ALA A 43 2.01 33.23 30.97
N ASN A 44 1.87 34.55 30.74
CA ASN A 44 1.64 35.14 29.41
C ASN A 44 0.53 34.45 28.62
N ILE A 45 -0.58 34.18 29.27
CA ILE A 45 -1.73 33.47 28.72
C ILE A 45 -2.94 34.40 28.63
N PRO A 46 -4.01 34.00 27.90
CA PRO A 46 -5.31 34.65 28.05
C PRO A 46 -5.72 34.75 29.53
N PRO A 47 -6.40 35.81 29.95
CA PRO A 47 -6.97 35.85 31.29
C PRO A 47 -8.00 34.73 31.47
N ASP A 48 -8.16 34.24 32.68
CA ASP A 48 -9.24 33.30 33.02
C ASP A 48 -10.60 34.00 32.79
N ASP A 49 -11.34 33.53 31.79
CA ASP A 49 -12.56 34.17 31.26
C ASP A 49 -13.71 33.15 31.13
N PRO A 50 -14.29 32.71 32.26
CA PRO A 50 -15.42 31.77 32.24
C PRO A 50 -16.68 32.35 31.59
N ASP A 51 -16.83 33.68 31.59
CA ASP A 51 -18.02 34.37 31.08
C ASP A 51 -17.94 34.63 29.54
N GLY A 52 -16.78 34.41 28.92
CA GLY A 52 -16.59 34.54 27.51
C GLY A 52 -16.60 35.98 27.00
N LYS A 53 -15.99 36.87 27.70
CA LYS A 53 -15.81 38.26 27.30
C LYS A 53 -14.93 38.36 26.05
N TYR A 54 -13.99 37.42 25.92
CA TYR A 54 -13.05 37.37 24.79
C TYR A 54 -13.18 36.03 24.02
N LEU A 55 -13.06 36.09 22.69
CA LEU A 55 -13.00 34.92 21.83
C LEU A 55 -11.62 34.81 21.21
N TYR A 56 -10.94 33.72 21.53
CA TYR A 56 -9.60 33.44 21.02
C TYR A 56 -9.62 32.59 19.74
N ASN A 57 -8.50 32.52 19.05
CA ASN A 57 -8.33 31.53 17.99
C ASN A 57 -8.30 30.11 18.61
N PRO A 58 -8.74 29.07 17.90
CA PRO A 58 -8.66 27.70 18.40
C PRO A 58 -7.24 27.18 18.57
N GLU A 59 -6.24 27.89 18.05
CA GLU A 59 -4.83 27.57 18.20
C GLU A 59 -4.19 28.60 19.12
N LEU A 60 -3.77 28.16 20.31
CA LEU A 60 -3.21 29.02 21.35
C LEU A 60 -1.88 28.48 21.84
N THR A 61 -0.89 29.36 21.93
CA THR A 61 0.36 29.08 22.60
C THR A 61 0.22 29.43 24.08
N LEU A 62 0.35 28.43 24.93
CA LEU A 62 0.30 28.60 26.40
C LEU A 62 1.72 28.47 26.95
N ASN A 63 2.01 29.28 27.97
CA ASN A 63 3.28 29.29 28.70
C ASN A 63 3.04 29.01 30.18
N TRP A 64 3.96 28.34 30.82
CA TRP A 64 3.92 27.97 32.23
C TRP A 64 5.32 27.84 32.81
N TYR A 65 5.40 27.83 34.12
CA TYR A 65 6.59 27.42 34.84
C TYR A 65 6.21 26.67 36.10
N GLY A 66 7.11 25.81 36.56
CA GLY A 66 7.01 25.09 37.79
C GLY A 66 8.08 25.58 38.79
N TYR A 67 7.76 25.54 40.06
CA TYR A 67 8.68 25.79 41.15
C TYR A 67 8.59 24.64 42.15
N ASP A 68 9.74 24.13 42.56
CA ASP A 68 9.87 23.12 43.58
C ASP A 68 10.83 23.65 44.65
N LYS A 69 10.44 23.58 45.92
CA LYS A 69 11.20 24.15 47.01
C LYS A 69 12.37 23.28 47.49
N ASP A 70 12.24 21.97 47.38
CA ASP A 70 13.19 20.99 47.86
C ASP A 70 13.77 20.07 46.74
N GLY A 71 13.55 20.42 45.47
CA GLY A 71 14.02 19.68 44.28
C GLY A 71 14.03 20.50 43.02
N PHE A 72 13.73 19.87 41.90
CA PHE A 72 13.61 20.48 40.57
C PHE A 72 12.44 19.90 39.80
N ILE A 73 11.98 20.65 38.80
CA ILE A 73 10.88 20.22 37.94
C ILE A 73 11.41 19.27 36.86
N LYS A 74 10.92 18.04 36.88
CA LYS A 74 11.23 17.00 35.91
C LYS A 74 10.36 17.08 34.64
N GLY A 75 9.15 17.60 34.78
CA GLY A 75 8.21 17.73 33.67
C GLY A 75 6.87 18.30 34.10
N PHE A 76 5.93 18.24 33.17
CA PHE A 76 4.56 18.69 33.38
C PHE A 76 3.58 17.66 32.84
N LYS A 77 2.44 17.50 33.48
CA LYS A 77 1.26 16.84 32.93
C LYS A 77 0.18 17.89 32.68
N TYR A 78 -0.53 17.72 31.55
CA TYR A 78 -1.60 18.62 31.15
C TYR A 78 -2.78 17.85 30.56
N ARG A 79 -3.95 18.46 30.65
CA ARG A 79 -5.18 17.99 29.98
C ARG A 79 -6.10 19.17 29.71
N TRP A 80 -7.06 18.95 28.83
CA TRP A 80 -8.16 19.92 28.64
C TRP A 80 -9.46 19.21 28.38
N CYS A 81 -10.55 19.94 28.50
CA CYS A 81 -11.87 19.55 28.00
C CYS A 81 -12.50 20.68 27.21
N THR A 82 -13.35 20.31 26.27
CA THR A 82 -14.25 21.22 25.55
C THR A 82 -15.67 20.90 26.01
N LEU A 83 -16.40 21.89 26.52
CA LEU A 83 -17.81 21.69 26.91
C LEU A 83 -18.68 21.69 25.67
N ASN A 84 -19.45 20.64 25.53
CA ASN A 84 -20.53 20.55 24.53
C ASN A 84 -21.78 21.29 25.03
N SER A 85 -22.78 21.47 24.14
CA SER A 85 -24.08 22.10 24.43
C SER A 85 -24.80 21.51 25.64
N ASP A 86 -24.49 20.28 26.04
CA ASP A 86 -25.14 19.53 27.12
C ASP A 86 -24.38 19.61 28.45
N ASN A 87 -23.39 20.49 28.53
CA ASN A 87 -22.53 20.69 29.74
C ASN A 87 -21.76 19.43 30.20
N ASP A 88 -21.64 18.41 29.38
CA ASP A 88 -20.83 17.25 29.71
C ASP A 88 -19.34 17.58 29.55
N THR A 89 -18.60 17.46 30.64
CA THR A 89 -17.15 17.65 30.73
C THR A 89 -16.45 16.34 30.39
N LEU A 90 -16.13 16.10 29.12
CA LEU A 90 -15.23 14.99 28.73
C LEU A 90 -13.79 15.49 28.71
N TRP A 91 -13.07 15.15 29.79
CA TRP A 91 -11.64 15.43 29.87
C TRP A 91 -10.86 14.49 28.95
N ASN A 92 -9.88 15.05 28.25
CA ASN A 92 -8.86 14.24 27.59
C ASN A 92 -7.98 13.59 28.68
N ASP A 93 -7.32 12.50 28.30
CA ASP A 93 -6.32 11.87 29.16
C ASP A 93 -5.16 12.82 29.46
N TRP A 94 -4.51 12.63 30.63
CA TRP A 94 -3.30 13.35 30.93
C TRP A 94 -2.19 13.08 29.98
N SER A 95 -1.66 14.11 29.33
CA SER A 95 -0.47 14.10 28.52
C SER A 95 0.72 14.67 29.28
N PHE A 96 1.96 14.29 28.86
CA PHE A 96 3.17 14.65 29.55
C PHE A 96 4.13 15.45 28.67
N ILE A 97 4.84 16.41 29.30
CA ILE A 97 5.96 17.14 28.70
C ILE A 97 7.14 16.94 29.65
N GLN A 98 8.24 16.41 29.13
CA GLN A 98 9.50 16.27 29.87
C GLN A 98 10.25 17.60 29.84
N SER A 99 10.80 17.99 30.97
CA SER A 99 11.68 19.16 31.10
C SER A 99 13.15 18.79 31.17
N ILE A 100 13.45 17.50 31.31
CA ILE A 100 14.79 16.92 31.40
C ILE A 100 14.84 15.70 30.52
N ASP A 101 15.93 15.56 29.74
CA ASP A 101 16.17 14.38 28.91
C ASP A 101 16.69 13.18 29.72
N SER A 102 16.96 12.06 29.05
CA SER A 102 17.50 10.84 29.67
C SER A 102 18.88 11.03 30.31
N ASP A 103 19.62 12.03 29.89
CA ASP A 103 20.98 12.33 30.34
C ASP A 103 20.99 13.41 31.43
N GLY A 104 19.82 13.88 31.84
CA GLY A 104 19.64 14.88 32.89
C GLY A 104 19.78 16.33 32.42
N ASN A 105 19.82 16.58 31.08
CA ASN A 105 19.92 17.95 30.57
C ASN A 105 18.54 18.59 30.45
N LYS A 106 18.48 19.90 30.67
CA LYS A 106 17.25 20.67 30.52
C LYS A 106 16.80 20.73 29.05
N ILE A 107 15.54 20.33 28.80
CA ILE A 107 14.89 20.49 27.52
C ILE A 107 14.43 21.96 27.38
N TYR A 108 14.97 22.66 26.39
CA TYR A 108 14.50 23.99 26.03
C TYR A 108 13.07 23.90 25.49
N ASP A 109 12.26 24.92 25.73
CA ASP A 109 10.85 24.99 25.35
C ASP A 109 9.86 24.03 26.04
N SER A 110 10.31 23.32 27.08
CA SER A 110 9.39 22.51 27.90
C SER A 110 8.32 23.34 28.69
N ASN A 111 8.50 24.64 28.67
CA ASN A 111 7.63 25.61 29.37
C ASN A 111 6.65 26.31 28.41
N MET A 112 6.57 25.90 27.18
CA MET A 112 5.72 26.50 26.14
C MET A 112 5.23 25.44 25.18
N LYS A 113 3.97 25.51 24.75
CA LYS A 113 3.42 24.65 23.69
C LYS A 113 2.21 25.32 23.05
N THR A 114 2.11 25.15 21.73
CA THR A 114 0.91 25.50 20.98
C THR A 114 -0.08 24.34 21.03
N PHE A 115 -1.28 24.63 21.49
CA PHE A 115 -2.40 23.69 21.55
C PHE A 115 -3.44 24.03 20.50
N VAL A 116 -4.12 22.99 20.00
CA VAL A 116 -5.25 23.12 19.11
C VAL A 116 -6.49 22.62 19.84
N PHE A 117 -7.46 23.51 20.03
CA PHE A 117 -8.69 23.22 20.75
C PHE A 117 -9.84 22.93 19.79
N GLU A 118 -10.66 21.93 20.10
CA GLU A 118 -11.82 21.56 19.34
C GLU A 118 -12.83 22.72 19.31
N SER A 119 -13.12 23.24 18.12
CA SER A 119 -13.88 24.47 17.98
C SER A 119 -14.91 24.40 16.84
N PRO A 120 -15.88 23.45 16.91
CA PRO A 120 -16.88 23.25 15.84
C PRO A 120 -17.98 24.32 15.81
N ASN A 121 -18.23 25.00 16.93
CA ASN A 121 -19.30 25.98 17.09
C ASN A 121 -18.79 27.42 16.99
N GLU A 122 -19.69 28.39 16.82
CA GLU A 122 -19.35 29.82 16.80
C GLU A 122 -18.66 30.26 18.12
N ARG A 123 -18.99 29.60 19.22
CA ARG A 123 -18.36 29.78 20.54
C ARG A 123 -18.15 28.43 21.16
N ASN A 124 -16.92 28.15 21.64
CA ASN A 124 -16.55 26.89 22.28
C ASN A 124 -15.86 27.20 23.59
N PHE A 125 -16.32 26.58 24.66
CA PHE A 125 -15.76 26.76 26.00
C PHE A 125 -14.76 25.68 26.32
N HIS A 126 -13.59 26.07 26.80
CA HIS A 126 -12.50 25.17 27.14
C HIS A 126 -12.05 25.38 28.59
N ILE A 127 -11.64 24.27 29.20
CA ILE A 127 -10.91 24.28 30.46
C ILE A 127 -9.59 23.55 30.23
N PHE A 128 -8.49 24.24 30.51
CA PHE A 128 -7.14 23.67 30.43
C PHE A 128 -6.56 23.54 31.81
N GLU A 129 -5.91 22.41 32.13
CA GLU A 129 -5.21 22.16 33.39
C GLU A 129 -3.79 21.69 33.10
N ILE A 130 -2.84 22.20 33.94
CA ILE A 130 -1.44 21.79 33.89
C ILE A 130 -0.89 21.70 35.32
N ALA A 131 -0.07 20.65 35.57
CA ALA A 131 0.56 20.40 36.85
C ALA A 131 2.03 20.04 36.67
N ALA A 132 2.91 20.69 37.42
CA ALA A 132 4.32 20.34 37.48
C ALA A 132 4.53 18.97 38.17
N ILE A 133 5.61 18.29 37.79
CA ILE A 133 6.06 17.03 38.37
C ILE A 133 7.52 17.23 38.82
N ASP A 134 7.81 16.93 40.08
CA ASP A 134 9.15 17.04 40.64
C ASP A 134 10.07 15.87 40.25
N ASP A 135 11.32 15.94 40.68
CA ASP A 135 12.35 14.94 40.45
C ASP A 135 12.04 13.59 41.13
N LYS A 136 11.24 13.58 42.19
CA LYS A 136 10.80 12.39 42.93
C LYS A 136 9.48 11.81 42.39
N GLY A 137 8.85 12.46 41.41
CA GLY A 137 7.63 12.02 40.73
C GLY A 137 6.33 12.49 41.38
N LYS A 138 6.39 13.38 42.39
CA LYS A 138 5.19 13.97 42.97
C LYS A 138 4.68 15.10 42.07
N ALA A 139 3.38 15.13 41.82
CA ALA A 139 2.76 16.17 41.00
C ALA A 139 2.08 17.21 41.87
N ASP A 140 2.02 18.45 41.37
CA ASP A 140 1.18 19.50 41.94
C ASP A 140 -0.27 18.99 42.07
N SER A 141 -0.77 18.93 43.33
CA SER A 141 -2.14 18.51 43.63
C SER A 141 -3.19 19.57 43.31
N SER A 142 -2.74 20.80 43.05
CA SER A 142 -3.57 21.96 42.69
C SER A 142 -3.22 22.47 41.31
N PRO A 143 -3.51 21.71 40.20
CA PRO A 143 -3.14 22.10 38.85
C PRO A 143 -3.55 23.53 38.53
N ALA A 144 -2.66 24.25 37.82
CA ALA A 144 -3.00 25.56 37.31
C ALA A 144 -4.07 25.45 36.26
N LYS A 145 -5.12 26.25 36.32
CA LYS A 145 -6.34 26.17 35.50
C LYS A 145 -6.55 27.43 34.68
N LEU A 146 -6.97 27.26 33.43
CA LEU A 146 -7.38 28.34 32.56
C LEU A 146 -8.74 27.99 31.94
N ARG A 147 -9.69 28.93 32.01
CA ARG A 147 -10.99 28.86 31.37
C ARG A 147 -11.07 29.94 30.30
N PHE A 148 -11.46 29.57 29.08
CA PHE A 148 -11.50 30.51 27.97
C PHE A 148 -12.45 30.04 26.88
N TRP A 149 -12.72 30.95 25.95
CA TRP A 149 -13.60 30.70 24.79
C TRP A 149 -12.85 30.87 23.50
N THR A 150 -13.10 29.96 22.54
CA THR A 150 -12.60 30.09 21.18
C THR A 150 -13.71 30.39 20.20
N LYS A 151 -13.37 31.11 19.15
CA LYS A 151 -14.22 31.23 17.95
C LYS A 151 -14.19 29.92 17.17
N LYS A 152 -15.12 29.78 16.23
CA LYS A 152 -15.18 28.67 15.29
C LYS A 152 -13.88 28.50 14.53
N GLY A 153 -13.46 27.24 14.36
CA GLY A 153 -12.30 26.85 13.58
C GLY A 153 -12.52 27.05 12.08
N PRO A 154 -11.46 27.06 11.28
CA PRO A 154 -11.56 27.07 9.82
C PRO A 154 -12.28 25.82 9.33
N GLU A 155 -13.11 25.98 8.28
CA GLU A 155 -13.82 24.86 7.64
C GLU A 155 -12.82 23.79 7.18
N ALA A 156 -13.28 22.54 7.17
CA ALA A 156 -12.51 21.46 6.58
C ALA A 156 -12.79 21.37 5.08
N GLU A 157 -11.82 20.91 4.32
CA GLU A 157 -11.91 20.69 2.89
C GLU A 157 -11.39 19.29 2.56
N THR A 158 -12.14 18.55 1.73
CA THR A 158 -11.77 17.19 1.33
C THR A 158 -11.23 17.22 -0.10
N GLU A 159 -9.91 17.00 -0.26
CA GLU A 159 -9.23 17.00 -1.54
C GLU A 159 -8.44 15.70 -1.72
N LEU A 160 -8.60 15.03 -2.89
CA LEU A 160 -7.84 13.84 -3.27
C LEU A 160 -6.57 14.25 -4.03
N ILE A 161 -5.44 13.64 -3.65
CA ILE A 161 -4.19 13.67 -4.43
C ILE A 161 -4.17 12.52 -5.43
N SER A 162 -4.75 11.36 -5.06
CA SER A 162 -4.77 10.16 -5.90
C SER A 162 -6.05 9.36 -5.68
N SER A 163 -6.57 8.81 -6.76
CA SER A 163 -7.75 7.94 -6.77
C SER A 163 -7.54 6.79 -7.76
N PRO A 164 -8.27 5.67 -7.61
CA PRO A 164 -8.28 4.59 -8.59
C PRO A 164 -9.00 4.98 -9.89
N SER A 165 -8.96 4.08 -10.88
CA SER A 165 -9.75 4.20 -12.11
C SER A 165 -11.26 4.17 -11.81
N ASN A 166 -12.05 4.81 -12.69
CA ASN A 166 -13.51 4.85 -12.56
C ASN A 166 -14.21 3.51 -12.89
N GLU A 167 -13.49 2.55 -13.42
CA GLU A 167 -13.93 1.17 -13.65
C GLU A 167 -12.79 0.22 -13.29
N THR A 168 -13.06 -0.81 -12.48
CA THR A 168 -12.01 -1.72 -12.00
C THR A 168 -12.56 -3.06 -11.53
N ILE A 169 -11.70 -4.10 -11.65
CA ILE A 169 -11.96 -5.43 -11.11
C ILE A 169 -11.45 -5.48 -9.67
N VAL A 170 -12.28 -5.98 -8.74
CA VAL A 170 -11.94 -5.99 -7.31
C VAL A 170 -12.06 -7.39 -6.71
N THR A 171 -11.22 -7.69 -5.72
CA THR A 171 -11.32 -8.90 -4.89
C THR A 171 -11.73 -8.57 -3.46
N GLU A 172 -12.21 -9.57 -2.71
CA GLU A 172 -12.63 -9.43 -1.32
C GLU A 172 -11.48 -8.98 -0.39
N SER A 173 -10.25 -9.34 -0.72
CA SER A 173 -9.06 -9.04 0.08
C SER A 173 -7.93 -8.54 -0.79
N THR A 174 -7.04 -7.73 -0.22
CA THR A 174 -5.78 -7.33 -0.86
C THR A 174 -4.82 -8.51 -0.97
N ASN A 175 -3.89 -8.43 -1.92
CA ASN A 175 -2.79 -9.37 -2.07
C ASN A 175 -1.48 -8.63 -2.39
N GLU A 176 -0.42 -9.34 -2.73
CA GLU A 176 0.87 -8.72 -3.03
C GLU A 176 0.86 -7.77 -4.25
N PHE A 177 -0.04 -7.99 -5.22
CA PHE A 177 -0.19 -7.17 -6.43
C PHE A 177 -1.36 -6.19 -6.36
N TRP A 178 -2.48 -6.59 -5.78
CA TRP A 178 -3.68 -5.76 -5.66
C TRP A 178 -3.85 -5.20 -4.26
N LYS A 179 -3.69 -3.90 -4.11
CA LYS A 179 -3.74 -3.19 -2.81
C LYS A 179 -5.12 -2.66 -2.44
N GLY A 180 -6.14 -2.91 -3.26
CA GLY A 180 -7.47 -2.34 -3.10
C GLY A 180 -7.65 -1.06 -3.91
N LEU A 181 -8.82 -0.45 -3.74
CA LEU A 181 -9.11 0.90 -4.22
C LEU A 181 -8.48 1.88 -3.24
N VAL A 182 -7.37 2.48 -3.62
CA VAL A 182 -6.59 3.37 -2.76
C VAL A 182 -6.94 4.82 -3.06
N PHE A 183 -7.43 5.55 -2.05
CA PHE A 183 -7.73 6.97 -2.08
C PHE A 183 -6.76 7.69 -1.15
N ILE A 184 -6.02 8.66 -1.67
CA ILE A 184 -5.03 9.43 -0.89
C ILE A 184 -5.48 10.88 -0.85
N PHE A 185 -5.60 11.43 0.37
CA PHE A 185 -6.06 12.78 0.63
C PHE A 185 -4.89 13.74 0.89
N LYS A 186 -5.12 15.01 0.63
CA LYS A 186 -4.09 16.06 0.71
C LYS A 186 -3.71 16.42 2.13
N ASP A 187 -4.67 16.56 3.03
CA ASP A 187 -4.39 16.97 4.42
C ASP A 187 -4.13 15.77 5.32
N LYS A 188 -2.87 15.56 5.68
CA LYS A 188 -2.43 14.46 6.56
C LYS A 188 -2.84 14.64 8.02
N ASN A 189 -3.28 15.84 8.42
CA ASN A 189 -3.69 16.15 9.79
C ASN A 189 -5.19 16.04 10.01
N SER A 190 -5.96 15.78 8.97
CA SER A 190 -7.39 15.55 9.02
C SER A 190 -7.73 14.07 9.23
N LYS A 191 -8.90 13.81 9.78
CA LYS A 191 -9.53 12.49 9.80
C LYS A 191 -10.52 12.41 8.65
N TYR A 192 -10.68 11.23 8.08
CA TYR A 192 -11.55 11.03 6.92
C TYR A 192 -12.62 9.98 7.22
N ALA A 193 -13.84 10.21 6.73
CA ALA A 193 -14.92 9.25 6.72
C ALA A 193 -15.42 9.08 5.29
N PHE A 194 -15.96 7.91 4.99
CA PHE A 194 -16.56 7.61 3.70
C PHE A 194 -17.94 7.00 3.86
N LYS A 195 -18.76 7.11 2.82
CA LYS A 195 -19.97 6.31 2.65
C LYS A 195 -20.10 5.87 1.19
N ILE A 196 -20.76 4.75 0.96
CA ILE A 196 -21.02 4.21 -0.38
C ILE A 196 -22.52 4.34 -0.64
N ASN A 197 -22.89 5.01 -1.73
CA ASN A 197 -24.27 5.34 -2.08
C ASN A 197 -25.00 6.01 -0.90
N ASN A 198 -26.17 5.49 -0.53
CA ASN A 198 -26.99 6.01 0.56
C ASN A 198 -26.75 5.34 1.91
N ASN A 199 -25.64 4.59 2.05
CA ASN A 199 -25.29 3.96 3.33
C ASN A 199 -24.95 5.01 4.40
N GLN A 200 -24.84 4.56 5.63
CA GLN A 200 -24.33 5.39 6.71
C GLN A 200 -22.84 5.71 6.51
N TRP A 201 -22.41 6.84 7.09
CA TRP A 201 -21.01 7.19 7.14
C TRP A 201 -20.23 6.18 8.00
N SER A 202 -19.00 5.86 7.56
CA SER A 202 -18.05 5.15 8.40
C SER A 202 -17.63 6.00 9.61
N ASP A 203 -17.00 5.38 10.60
CA ASP A 203 -16.23 6.11 11.59
C ASP A 203 -15.11 6.91 10.91
N TYR A 204 -14.66 7.98 11.59
CA TYR A 204 -13.53 8.76 11.13
C TYR A 204 -12.21 8.00 11.31
N ILE A 205 -11.47 7.84 10.24
CA ILE A 205 -10.17 7.17 10.19
C ILE A 205 -9.06 8.22 10.33
N TYR A 206 -8.13 8.01 11.24
CA TYR A 206 -6.95 8.87 11.41
C TYR A 206 -5.82 8.45 10.46
N ASN A 207 -6.03 8.64 9.17
CA ASN A 207 -5.09 8.33 8.11
C ASN A 207 -5.47 9.14 6.87
N ASP A 208 -4.47 9.64 6.13
CA ASP A 208 -4.65 10.30 4.82
C ASP A 208 -4.96 9.32 3.69
N THR A 209 -5.08 8.04 3.97
CA THR A 209 -5.30 6.98 2.98
C THR A 209 -6.49 6.10 3.38
N ILE A 210 -7.47 5.97 2.49
CA ILE A 210 -8.58 5.02 2.60
C ILE A 210 -8.41 3.93 1.55
N ILE A 211 -8.53 2.67 1.98
CA ILE A 211 -8.45 1.50 1.11
C ILE A 211 -9.77 0.74 1.15
N LEU A 212 -10.43 0.63 -0.01
CA LEU A 212 -11.65 -0.15 -0.15
C LEU A 212 -11.37 -1.43 -0.94
N THR A 213 -12.05 -2.51 -0.57
CA THR A 213 -11.93 -3.83 -1.22
C THR A 213 -13.30 -4.34 -1.66
N GLY A 214 -13.36 -5.46 -2.33
CA GLY A 214 -14.60 -6.11 -2.72
C GLY A 214 -15.60 -6.35 -1.58
N LYS A 215 -15.12 -6.40 -0.32
CA LYS A 215 -15.98 -6.52 0.87
C LYS A 215 -16.91 -5.33 1.07
N HIS A 216 -16.53 -4.16 0.58
CA HIS A 216 -17.33 -2.94 0.72
C HIS A 216 -18.47 -2.84 -0.32
N PHE A 217 -18.44 -3.71 -1.33
CA PHE A 217 -19.40 -3.71 -2.43
C PHE A 217 -20.16 -5.04 -2.48
N PRO A 218 -21.50 -5.06 -2.38
CA PRO A 218 -22.27 -6.31 -2.37
C PRO A 218 -22.20 -7.06 -3.70
N SER A 219 -22.16 -6.36 -4.84
CA SER A 219 -22.18 -6.93 -6.19
C SER A 219 -21.40 -6.09 -7.18
N SER A 220 -21.25 -6.55 -8.40
CA SER A 220 -20.83 -5.70 -9.53
C SER A 220 -21.87 -4.64 -9.81
N GLY A 221 -21.45 -3.44 -10.18
CA GLY A 221 -22.35 -2.34 -10.48
C GLY A 221 -21.70 -0.97 -10.34
N ASN A 222 -22.50 0.08 -10.55
CA ASN A 222 -22.07 1.47 -10.38
C ASN A 222 -22.29 1.90 -8.92
N TYR A 223 -21.30 2.56 -8.36
CA TYR A 223 -21.31 3.08 -7.00
C TYR A 223 -20.82 4.51 -6.97
N THR A 224 -21.42 5.29 -6.09
CA THR A 224 -20.92 6.62 -5.72
C THR A 224 -20.34 6.52 -4.32
N ILE A 225 -19.08 6.88 -4.18
CA ILE A 225 -18.37 6.92 -2.90
C ILE A 225 -18.26 8.39 -2.51
N TYR A 226 -18.70 8.70 -1.31
CA TYR A 226 -18.60 10.04 -0.74
C TYR A 226 -17.51 10.04 0.32
N PHE A 227 -16.71 11.08 0.34
CA PHE A 227 -15.69 11.30 1.35
C PHE A 227 -15.91 12.66 2.01
N LYS A 228 -15.70 12.71 3.32
CA LYS A 228 -15.63 13.98 4.06
C LYS A 228 -14.47 13.96 5.04
N SER A 229 -13.88 15.12 5.25
CA SER A 229 -12.82 15.32 6.21
C SER A 229 -13.35 15.94 7.50
N ARG A 230 -12.62 15.73 8.60
CA ARG A 230 -12.72 16.46 9.85
C ARG A 230 -11.32 16.92 10.22
N ASN A 231 -11.11 18.23 10.26
CA ASN A 231 -9.80 18.79 10.53
C ASN A 231 -9.45 18.78 12.04
N LYS A 232 -8.27 19.31 12.39
CA LYS A 232 -7.77 19.36 13.76
C LYS A 232 -8.63 20.20 14.71
N TYR A 233 -9.51 21.04 14.20
CA TYR A 233 -10.46 21.87 14.96
C TYR A 233 -11.84 21.22 15.14
N TYR A 234 -11.97 19.96 14.71
CA TYR A 234 -13.23 19.22 14.65
C TYR A 234 -14.28 19.78 13.68
N MET A 235 -13.84 20.63 12.76
CA MET A 235 -14.70 21.10 11.68
C MET A 235 -14.84 20.02 10.64
N GLU A 236 -16.09 19.73 10.25
CA GLU A 236 -16.38 18.79 9.17
C GLU A 236 -16.52 19.55 7.84
N ASP A 237 -16.11 18.90 6.76
CA ASP A 237 -16.42 19.35 5.42
C ASP A 237 -17.94 19.22 5.16
N LYS A 238 -18.56 20.32 4.76
CA LYS A 238 -19.99 20.39 4.47
C LYS A 238 -20.33 19.99 3.03
N SER A 239 -19.32 19.91 2.17
CA SER A 239 -19.41 19.57 0.77
C SER A 239 -18.66 18.29 0.46
N PRO A 240 -19.18 17.10 0.86
CA PRO A 240 -18.48 15.84 0.66
C PRO A 240 -18.05 15.65 -0.78
N LEU A 241 -16.83 15.19 -0.98
CA LEU A 241 -16.30 14.85 -2.30
C LEU A 241 -16.96 13.58 -2.82
N GLU A 242 -17.37 13.58 -4.09
CA GLU A 242 -17.99 12.44 -4.76
C GLU A 242 -17.01 11.78 -5.71
N PHE A 243 -16.99 10.44 -5.69
CA PHE A 243 -16.23 9.62 -6.63
C PHE A 243 -17.12 8.50 -7.18
N ASN A 244 -17.34 8.52 -8.50
CA ASN A 244 -18.17 7.52 -9.19
C ASN A 244 -17.28 6.42 -9.75
N VAL A 245 -17.62 5.15 -9.46
CA VAL A 245 -16.87 3.99 -9.88
C VAL A 245 -17.77 2.83 -10.29
N LYS A 246 -17.41 2.14 -11.37
CA LYS A 246 -17.99 0.86 -11.76
C LYS A 246 -17.14 -0.28 -11.22
N ILE A 247 -17.69 -1.03 -10.29
CA ILE A 247 -17.06 -2.17 -9.64
C ILE A 247 -17.40 -3.45 -10.38
N ILE A 248 -16.41 -4.28 -10.63
CA ILE A 248 -16.55 -5.60 -11.25
C ILE A 248 -16.00 -6.64 -10.29
N LYS A 249 -16.86 -7.51 -9.77
CA LYS A 249 -16.47 -8.68 -8.95
C LYS A 249 -16.29 -9.88 -9.89
N PRO A 250 -15.10 -10.48 -9.98
CA PRO A 250 -14.84 -11.55 -10.91
C PRO A 250 -15.62 -12.80 -10.53
N LEU A 251 -16.34 -13.35 -11.48
CA LEU A 251 -17.13 -14.58 -11.28
C LEU A 251 -16.30 -15.85 -11.49
N ARG A 252 -15.36 -15.84 -12.47
CA ARG A 252 -14.47 -16.97 -12.79
C ARG A 252 -15.22 -18.31 -13.00
N THR A 253 -16.46 -18.25 -13.51
CA THR A 253 -17.28 -19.46 -13.74
C THR A 253 -16.94 -20.16 -15.04
N LYS A 254 -16.42 -19.41 -16.03
CA LYS A 254 -15.99 -19.93 -17.33
C LYS A 254 -14.52 -20.32 -17.31
N GLU A 255 -14.15 -21.36 -18.07
CA GLU A 255 -12.80 -21.90 -18.05
C GLU A 255 -11.83 -20.99 -18.79
N LEU A 256 -12.06 -20.71 -20.09
CA LEU A 256 -11.11 -19.98 -20.93
C LEU A 256 -11.81 -19.00 -21.89
N LEU A 257 -11.23 -17.83 -22.04
CA LEU A 257 -11.49 -16.91 -23.15
C LEU A 257 -10.32 -16.96 -24.11
N LEU A 258 -10.57 -17.45 -25.34
CA LEU A 258 -9.62 -17.39 -26.45
C LEU A 258 -9.77 -16.04 -27.14
N ILE A 259 -8.71 -15.25 -27.12
CA ILE A 259 -8.68 -13.94 -27.77
C ILE A 259 -7.80 -14.03 -29.01
N ASP A 260 -8.42 -13.87 -30.15
CA ASP A 260 -7.76 -13.81 -31.41
C ASP A 260 -7.37 -12.38 -31.78
N MET A 261 -6.09 -12.18 -32.04
CA MET A 261 -5.49 -10.94 -32.52
C MET A 261 -4.76 -11.14 -33.85
N THR A 262 -5.05 -12.22 -34.56
CA THR A 262 -4.45 -12.54 -35.87
C THR A 262 -5.13 -11.72 -36.95
N SER A 263 -4.35 -11.13 -37.85
CA SER A 263 -4.89 -10.51 -39.06
C SER A 263 -5.02 -11.54 -40.19
N ASP A 264 -5.98 -11.36 -41.10
CA ASP A 264 -6.21 -12.28 -42.21
C ASP A 264 -5.01 -12.29 -43.19
N GLY A 265 -4.50 -13.48 -43.49
CA GLY A 265 -3.46 -13.70 -44.45
C GLY A 265 -4.04 -14.15 -45.79
N ILE A 266 -3.14 -14.55 -46.72
CA ILE A 266 -3.53 -14.94 -48.09
C ILE A 266 -3.60 -16.46 -48.29
N GLY A 267 -3.47 -17.26 -47.21
CA GLY A 267 -3.55 -18.72 -47.27
C GLY A 267 -2.35 -19.42 -47.94
N LEU A 268 -1.19 -18.77 -47.95
CA LEU A 268 0.06 -19.37 -48.43
C LEU A 268 0.97 -19.76 -47.25
N PRO A 269 1.92 -20.70 -47.45
CA PRO A 269 2.91 -21.00 -46.46
C PRO A 269 3.60 -19.73 -45.93
N GLY A 270 3.68 -19.57 -44.58
CA GLY A 270 4.22 -18.40 -43.94
C GLY A 270 3.23 -17.22 -43.77
N ASN A 271 2.04 -17.31 -44.38
CA ASN A 271 1.00 -16.28 -44.33
C ASN A 271 -0.40 -16.92 -44.32
N PRO A 272 -0.76 -17.67 -43.26
CA PRO A 272 -2.04 -18.36 -43.14
C PRO A 272 -3.20 -17.37 -43.16
N THR A 273 -4.38 -17.83 -43.55
CA THR A 273 -5.62 -17.10 -43.32
C THR A 273 -5.96 -17.10 -41.83
N ASP A 274 -6.73 -16.11 -41.40
CA ASP A 274 -7.29 -16.04 -40.07
C ASP A 274 -8.01 -17.35 -39.68
N LYS A 275 -8.88 -17.83 -40.56
CA LYS A 275 -9.61 -19.07 -40.36
C LYS A 275 -8.70 -20.33 -40.20
N GLU A 276 -7.53 -20.37 -40.81
CA GLU A 276 -6.59 -21.49 -40.65
C GLU A 276 -5.98 -21.48 -39.25
N THR A 277 -5.64 -20.31 -38.73
CA THR A 277 -5.13 -20.15 -37.37
C THR A 277 -6.21 -20.40 -36.31
N ASP A 278 -7.42 -19.89 -36.51
CA ASP A 278 -8.57 -20.15 -35.67
C ASP A 278 -8.84 -21.66 -35.53
N ASN A 279 -9.00 -22.33 -36.62
CA ASN A 279 -9.23 -23.77 -36.63
C ASN A 279 -8.15 -24.52 -35.85
N PHE A 280 -6.89 -24.13 -35.98
CA PHE A 280 -5.78 -24.74 -35.28
C PHE A 280 -5.92 -24.57 -33.76
N TYR A 281 -6.15 -23.35 -33.24
CA TYR A 281 -6.26 -23.09 -31.81
C TYR A 281 -7.55 -23.65 -31.22
N GLU A 282 -8.66 -23.59 -31.95
CA GLU A 282 -9.91 -24.23 -31.51
C GLU A 282 -9.76 -25.75 -31.39
N MET A 283 -9.14 -26.41 -32.36
CA MET A 283 -8.87 -27.86 -32.30
C MET A 283 -7.97 -28.19 -31.12
N LEU A 284 -6.92 -27.41 -30.81
CA LEU A 284 -6.04 -27.60 -29.68
C LEU A 284 -6.81 -27.59 -28.35
N LEU A 285 -7.75 -26.63 -28.19
CA LEU A 285 -8.57 -26.52 -26.99
C LEU A 285 -9.58 -27.65 -26.88
N LYS A 286 -10.29 -27.99 -27.99
CA LYS A 286 -11.24 -29.09 -28.04
C LYS A 286 -10.57 -30.43 -27.71
N ASP A 287 -9.42 -30.70 -28.31
CA ASP A 287 -8.67 -31.94 -28.13
C ASP A 287 -8.05 -32.08 -26.71
N ASN A 288 -7.85 -30.99 -26.02
CA ASN A 288 -7.44 -30.96 -24.62
C ASN A 288 -8.62 -30.88 -23.63
N ASN A 289 -9.88 -31.02 -24.10
CA ASN A 289 -11.10 -30.95 -23.32
C ASN A 289 -11.23 -29.64 -22.50
N ILE A 290 -10.83 -28.52 -23.08
CA ILE A 290 -10.95 -27.18 -22.51
C ILE A 290 -12.24 -26.53 -23.03
N ASN A 291 -13.10 -26.06 -22.12
CA ASN A 291 -14.25 -25.27 -22.49
C ASN A 291 -13.84 -23.81 -22.71
N PHE A 292 -14.18 -23.25 -23.85
CA PHE A 292 -13.76 -21.90 -24.22
C PHE A 292 -14.86 -21.13 -24.94
N ASP A 293 -14.79 -19.82 -24.83
CA ASP A 293 -15.46 -18.85 -25.71
C ASP A 293 -14.39 -18.13 -26.53
N ILE A 294 -14.77 -17.60 -27.69
CA ILE A 294 -13.88 -16.87 -28.58
C ILE A 294 -14.22 -15.38 -28.54
N TRP A 295 -13.21 -14.54 -28.64
CA TRP A 295 -13.28 -13.11 -28.89
C TRP A 295 -12.28 -12.77 -30.00
N ASP A 296 -12.81 -12.49 -31.17
CA ASP A 296 -12.04 -12.06 -32.33
C ASP A 296 -11.97 -10.53 -32.33
N VAL A 297 -10.77 -9.99 -32.10
CA VAL A 297 -10.56 -8.54 -31.98
C VAL A 297 -10.76 -7.83 -33.32
N ASN A 298 -10.53 -8.50 -34.45
CA ASN A 298 -10.76 -7.91 -35.78
C ASN A 298 -12.26 -7.74 -36.06
N ASN A 299 -13.05 -8.74 -35.72
CA ASN A 299 -14.50 -8.70 -35.95
C ASN A 299 -15.21 -7.78 -34.95
N GLU A 300 -14.78 -7.78 -33.68
CA GLU A 300 -15.36 -6.94 -32.63
C GLU A 300 -14.86 -5.48 -32.69
N GLY A 301 -13.68 -5.25 -33.27
CA GLY A 301 -13.05 -3.94 -33.41
C GLY A 301 -12.39 -3.41 -32.13
N PHE A 302 -12.43 -4.16 -31.02
CA PHE A 302 -11.84 -3.77 -29.73
C PHE A 302 -11.49 -4.99 -28.87
N PHE A 303 -10.59 -4.77 -27.89
CA PHE A 303 -10.25 -5.77 -26.88
C PHE A 303 -11.39 -5.94 -25.86
N PRO A 304 -11.68 -7.15 -25.35
CA PRO A 304 -12.80 -7.38 -24.43
C PRO A 304 -12.73 -6.49 -23.19
N ASP A 305 -13.89 -6.07 -22.71
CA ASP A 305 -14.00 -5.23 -21.53
C ASP A 305 -13.73 -6.01 -20.23
N ARG A 306 -13.61 -5.27 -19.12
CA ARG A 306 -13.34 -5.81 -17.78
C ARG A 306 -14.39 -6.82 -17.33
N LEU A 307 -15.66 -6.57 -17.67
CA LEU A 307 -16.76 -7.47 -17.29
C LEU A 307 -16.64 -8.81 -18.03
N LYS A 308 -16.37 -8.77 -19.34
CA LYS A 308 -16.18 -9.98 -20.14
C LYS A 308 -15.03 -10.83 -19.60
N ILE A 309 -13.81 -10.23 -19.48
CA ILE A 309 -12.64 -11.00 -19.04
C ILE A 309 -12.77 -11.52 -17.61
N SER A 310 -13.45 -10.83 -16.71
CA SER A 310 -13.64 -11.23 -15.31
C SER A 310 -14.46 -12.50 -15.14
N GLY A 311 -15.18 -12.93 -16.16
CA GLY A 311 -15.95 -14.18 -16.18
C GLY A 311 -15.11 -15.45 -16.31
N TYR A 312 -13.85 -15.35 -16.77
CA TYR A 312 -13.01 -16.48 -17.12
C TYR A 312 -11.87 -16.69 -16.11
N LYS A 313 -11.44 -17.97 -15.98
CA LYS A 313 -10.26 -18.35 -15.18
C LYS A 313 -8.97 -18.09 -15.92
N ILE A 314 -8.97 -18.34 -17.25
CA ILE A 314 -7.81 -18.23 -18.12
C ILE A 314 -8.16 -17.35 -19.32
N ILE A 315 -7.25 -16.46 -19.68
CA ILE A 315 -7.23 -15.77 -20.97
C ILE A 315 -6.11 -16.36 -21.80
N PHE A 316 -6.42 -16.75 -23.03
CA PHE A 316 -5.42 -17.18 -24.01
C PHE A 316 -5.46 -16.22 -25.19
N ILE A 317 -4.38 -15.46 -25.40
CA ILE A 317 -4.22 -14.51 -26.49
C ILE A 317 -3.25 -15.11 -27.50
N TYR A 318 -3.63 -15.13 -28.78
CA TYR A 318 -2.73 -15.55 -29.83
C TYR A 318 -2.68 -14.55 -31.00
N SER A 319 -1.52 -14.53 -31.69
CA SER A 319 -1.29 -13.74 -32.88
C SER A 319 -0.09 -14.29 -33.64
N ASP A 320 -0.35 -14.95 -34.72
CA ASP A 320 0.66 -15.71 -35.51
C ASP A 320 1.18 -14.97 -36.75
N HIS A 321 0.72 -13.74 -36.98
CA HIS A 321 1.14 -12.89 -38.11
C HIS A 321 2.30 -11.93 -37.75
N ASN A 322 3.04 -11.54 -38.82
CA ASN A 322 3.89 -10.36 -38.78
C ASN A 322 3.01 -9.12 -38.90
N PHE A 323 2.81 -8.39 -37.81
CA PHE A 323 2.07 -7.14 -37.85
C PHE A 323 2.82 -6.09 -38.67
N ASN A 324 2.30 -5.78 -39.84
CA ASN A 324 2.68 -4.58 -40.59
C ASN A 324 1.68 -3.42 -40.44
N THR A 325 0.57 -3.63 -39.71
CA THR A 325 -0.51 -2.66 -39.57
C THR A 325 -0.71 -2.24 -38.11
N LEU A 326 -1.18 -1.01 -37.96
CA LEU A 326 -1.44 -0.38 -36.64
C LEU A 326 -2.74 -0.88 -35.97
N GLU A 327 -3.47 -1.78 -36.62
CA GLU A 327 -4.90 -2.00 -36.33
C GLU A 327 -5.18 -2.87 -35.11
N ASN A 328 -4.28 -3.78 -34.69
CA ASN A 328 -4.51 -4.71 -33.60
C ASN A 328 -3.47 -4.61 -32.49
N LYS A 329 -3.24 -3.41 -31.99
CA LYS A 329 -2.31 -3.18 -30.90
C LYS A 329 -3.03 -3.03 -29.58
N PHE A 330 -2.41 -3.53 -28.50
CA PHE A 330 -2.88 -3.25 -27.17
C PHE A 330 -2.82 -1.75 -26.87
N LEU A 331 -3.96 -1.21 -26.47
CA LEU A 331 -4.06 0.13 -25.93
C LEU A 331 -3.63 0.14 -24.44
N TYR A 332 -3.37 1.32 -23.91
CA TYR A 332 -3.04 1.49 -22.50
C TYR A 332 -4.09 0.86 -21.58
N ASP A 333 -5.37 1.09 -21.84
CA ASP A 333 -6.48 0.54 -21.05
C ASP A 333 -6.56 -0.99 -21.13
N ASP A 334 -6.19 -1.60 -22.26
CA ASP A 334 -6.18 -3.07 -22.39
C ASP A 334 -5.12 -3.71 -21.51
N ILE A 335 -3.95 -3.08 -21.41
CA ILE A 335 -2.90 -3.51 -20.48
C ILE A 335 -3.37 -3.38 -19.02
N GLN A 336 -4.09 -2.31 -18.69
CA GLN A 336 -4.68 -2.17 -17.36
C GLN A 336 -5.71 -3.24 -17.06
N LYS A 337 -6.59 -3.57 -18.02
CA LYS A 337 -7.55 -4.68 -17.90
C LYS A 337 -6.86 -6.01 -17.61
N LEU A 338 -5.77 -6.30 -18.33
CA LEU A 338 -4.97 -7.52 -18.12
C LEU A 338 -4.30 -7.54 -16.75
N ASN A 339 -3.73 -6.42 -16.30
CA ASN A 339 -3.17 -6.30 -14.96
C ASN A 339 -4.21 -6.57 -13.88
N GLU A 340 -5.37 -5.93 -13.95
CA GLU A 340 -6.46 -6.12 -13.01
C GLU A 340 -6.96 -7.57 -13.03
N PHE A 341 -7.06 -8.18 -14.20
CA PHE A 341 -7.43 -9.59 -14.35
C PHE A 341 -6.46 -10.53 -13.62
N LEU A 342 -5.16 -10.34 -13.80
CA LEU A 342 -4.11 -11.14 -13.18
C LEU A 342 -4.04 -10.90 -11.67
N PHE A 343 -4.04 -9.63 -11.23
CA PHE A 343 -3.99 -9.26 -9.82
C PHE A 343 -5.21 -9.74 -9.02
N THR A 344 -6.30 -10.04 -9.72
CA THR A 344 -7.50 -10.62 -9.13
C THR A 344 -7.63 -12.13 -9.37
N CYS A 345 -6.50 -12.84 -9.46
CA CYS A 345 -6.39 -14.30 -9.57
C CYS A 345 -6.83 -14.88 -10.93
N GLY A 346 -6.68 -14.16 -12.02
CA GLY A 346 -6.78 -14.69 -13.37
C GLY A 346 -5.44 -15.27 -13.85
N ASN A 347 -5.46 -16.17 -14.81
CA ASN A 347 -4.27 -16.75 -15.43
C ASN A 347 -4.20 -16.38 -16.93
N ILE A 348 -3.02 -16.27 -17.50
CA ILE A 348 -2.86 -15.85 -18.89
C ILE A 348 -1.89 -16.72 -19.66
N ILE A 349 -2.21 -16.94 -20.95
CA ILE A 349 -1.29 -17.43 -21.97
C ILE A 349 -1.23 -16.36 -23.06
N ILE A 350 -0.05 -15.95 -23.45
CA ILE A 350 0.18 -15.11 -24.63
C ILE A 350 1.09 -15.89 -25.57
N SER A 351 0.64 -16.14 -26.80
CA SER A 351 1.40 -16.74 -27.88
C SER A 351 1.42 -15.79 -29.08
N CYS A 352 2.57 -15.20 -29.38
CA CYS A 352 2.64 -14.16 -30.39
C CYS A 352 3.99 -14.20 -31.12
N LYS A 353 3.96 -14.18 -32.45
CA LYS A 353 5.17 -14.15 -33.27
C LYS A 353 6.00 -12.88 -33.10
N SER A 354 5.34 -11.74 -32.86
CA SER A 354 5.99 -10.43 -32.81
C SER A 354 5.47 -9.60 -31.64
N ILE A 355 5.88 -9.97 -30.44
CA ILE A 355 5.47 -9.29 -29.21
C ILE A 355 5.76 -7.78 -29.24
N ASN A 356 6.93 -7.37 -29.74
CA ASN A 356 7.26 -5.96 -29.89
C ASN A 356 6.25 -5.18 -30.75
N ASN A 357 5.69 -5.82 -31.78
CA ASN A 357 4.72 -5.17 -32.65
C ASN A 357 3.34 -5.09 -32.00
N LEU A 358 2.96 -6.11 -31.22
CA LEU A 358 1.70 -6.15 -30.49
C LEU A 358 1.62 -5.03 -29.43
N PHE A 359 2.75 -4.69 -28.82
CA PHE A 359 2.86 -3.71 -27.75
C PHE A 359 3.66 -2.46 -28.14
N TYR A 360 3.77 -2.18 -29.43
CA TYR A 360 4.65 -1.16 -30.00
C TYR A 360 4.53 0.23 -29.33
N ASN A 361 5.71 0.79 -28.92
CA ASN A 361 5.89 2.15 -28.35
C ASN A 361 5.08 2.48 -27.09
N ASN A 362 4.73 1.48 -26.30
CA ASN A 362 3.99 1.70 -25.07
C ASN A 362 4.90 1.38 -23.86
N GLU A 363 5.30 2.41 -23.11
CA GLU A 363 6.12 2.23 -21.90
C GLU A 363 5.43 1.33 -20.85
N GLN A 364 4.09 1.35 -20.79
CA GLN A 364 3.31 0.49 -19.91
C GLN A 364 3.41 -0.98 -20.34
N ALA A 365 3.56 -1.25 -21.62
CA ALA A 365 3.79 -2.60 -22.10
C ALA A 365 5.14 -3.15 -21.66
N TYR A 366 6.18 -2.34 -21.68
CA TYR A 366 7.48 -2.73 -21.10
C TYR A 366 7.38 -2.98 -19.61
N SER A 367 6.64 -2.14 -18.89
CA SER A 367 6.36 -2.35 -17.46
C SER A 367 5.56 -3.64 -17.23
N PHE A 368 4.54 -3.91 -18.04
CA PHE A 368 3.76 -5.14 -18.01
C PHE A 368 4.63 -6.39 -18.14
N PHE A 369 5.51 -6.46 -19.15
CA PHE A 369 6.40 -7.60 -19.28
C PHE A 369 7.43 -7.70 -18.17
N TYR A 370 8.01 -6.58 -17.77
CA TYR A 370 9.02 -6.54 -16.72
C TYR A 370 8.47 -6.92 -15.36
N GLU A 371 7.31 -6.40 -14.97
CA GLU A 371 6.72 -6.59 -13.64
C GLU A 371 5.84 -7.85 -13.58
N ILE A 372 5.02 -8.09 -14.61
CA ILE A 372 4.03 -9.16 -14.61
C ILE A 372 4.62 -10.47 -15.09
N PHE A 373 5.33 -10.47 -16.24
CA PHE A 373 5.97 -11.68 -16.74
C PHE A 373 7.36 -11.91 -16.19
N GLN A 374 7.90 -10.98 -15.43
CA GLN A 374 9.25 -11.10 -14.86
C GLN A 374 10.31 -11.41 -15.93
N ILE A 375 10.33 -10.62 -16.99
CA ILE A 375 11.33 -10.70 -18.07
C ILE A 375 12.10 -9.38 -18.19
N GLU A 376 13.28 -9.42 -18.79
CA GLU A 376 14.02 -8.21 -19.13
C GLU A 376 13.29 -7.41 -20.22
N LYS A 377 13.54 -6.09 -20.26
CA LYS A 377 12.79 -5.16 -21.14
C LYS A 377 12.99 -5.37 -22.63
N ASN A 378 13.99 -6.15 -23.03
CA ASN A 378 14.36 -6.28 -24.43
C ASN A 378 14.01 -7.65 -24.98
N PHE A 379 13.33 -7.66 -26.13
CA PHE A 379 13.16 -8.83 -26.97
C PHE A 379 14.22 -8.80 -28.08
N ASN A 380 14.94 -9.91 -28.24
CA ASN A 380 15.96 -10.06 -29.27
C ASN A 380 15.36 -10.74 -30.48
N SER A 381 15.53 -10.18 -31.68
CA SER A 381 15.10 -10.81 -32.91
C SER A 381 16.11 -11.85 -33.41
N ILE A 382 15.60 -12.97 -33.86
CA ILE A 382 16.35 -14.03 -34.54
C ILE A 382 15.92 -14.08 -36.01
N GLU A 383 16.87 -14.02 -36.90
CA GLU A 383 16.57 -14.01 -38.34
C GLU A 383 15.89 -15.29 -38.75
N ILE A 384 16.48 -16.45 -38.43
CA ILE A 384 15.90 -17.77 -38.73
C ILE A 384 16.07 -18.70 -37.52
N LEU A 385 14.96 -19.26 -37.05
CA LEU A 385 14.91 -20.31 -36.04
C LEU A 385 14.74 -21.66 -36.67
N ARG A 386 15.65 -22.62 -36.44
CA ARG A 386 15.56 -24.02 -36.87
C ARG A 386 15.29 -24.97 -35.70
N ASP A 387 14.70 -26.13 -35.98
CA ASP A 387 14.34 -27.16 -34.98
C ASP A 387 15.53 -27.56 -34.10
N ASN A 388 16.70 -27.75 -34.66
CA ASN A 388 17.92 -28.16 -33.94
C ASN A 388 18.45 -27.10 -32.94
N GLN A 389 18.01 -25.85 -33.07
CA GLN A 389 18.40 -24.76 -32.19
C GLN A 389 17.49 -24.67 -30.98
N LEU A 390 16.25 -25.16 -31.07
CA LEU A 390 15.27 -25.05 -29.96
C LEU A 390 15.53 -26.14 -28.91
N LYS A 391 15.96 -25.73 -27.76
CA LYS A 391 16.16 -26.58 -26.56
C LYS A 391 14.94 -26.49 -25.65
N LYS A 392 14.72 -27.54 -24.86
CA LYS A 392 13.62 -27.63 -23.90
C LYS A 392 14.08 -28.20 -22.57
N ILE A 393 13.35 -27.93 -21.51
CA ILE A 393 13.56 -28.61 -20.23
C ILE A 393 12.88 -30.00 -20.23
N ASN A 394 13.34 -30.87 -19.34
CA ASN A 394 12.76 -32.21 -19.21
C ASN A 394 11.27 -32.14 -18.83
N GLY A 395 10.49 -33.08 -19.40
CA GLY A 395 9.05 -33.17 -19.17
C GLY A 395 8.18 -32.45 -20.20
N TYR A 396 8.77 -31.71 -21.16
CA TYR A 396 8.04 -31.06 -22.24
C TYR A 396 8.32 -31.76 -23.57
N PRO A 397 7.36 -31.74 -24.54
CA PRO A 397 7.57 -32.35 -25.90
C PRO A 397 8.66 -31.61 -26.67
N THR A 398 9.22 -32.25 -27.69
CA THR A 398 9.99 -31.57 -28.71
C THR A 398 9.02 -30.78 -29.59
N LEU A 399 9.39 -29.59 -30.05
CA LEU A 399 8.62 -28.83 -30.99
C LEU A 399 9.40 -28.80 -32.33
N GLU A 400 8.81 -29.37 -33.38
CA GLU A 400 9.35 -29.38 -34.73
C GLU A 400 8.46 -28.54 -35.65
N ILE A 401 9.10 -27.78 -36.53
CA ILE A 401 8.40 -26.93 -37.50
C ILE A 401 7.68 -27.79 -38.53
N GLU A 402 6.42 -27.52 -38.77
CA GLU A 402 5.62 -28.17 -39.82
C GLU A 402 5.99 -27.58 -41.19
N GLN A 403 6.81 -28.32 -41.94
CA GLN A 403 7.48 -27.80 -43.16
C GLN A 403 6.52 -27.35 -44.26
N ASN A 404 5.30 -27.90 -44.32
CA ASN A 404 4.28 -27.49 -45.28
C ASN A 404 3.61 -26.15 -44.95
N LYS A 405 3.80 -25.66 -43.74
CA LYS A 405 3.27 -24.36 -43.30
C LYS A 405 4.23 -23.19 -43.51
N ILE A 406 5.48 -23.47 -43.89
CA ILE A 406 6.49 -22.42 -44.08
C ILE A 406 6.92 -22.37 -45.57
N PRO A 407 7.23 -21.17 -46.10
CA PRO A 407 7.70 -21.05 -47.47
C PRO A 407 9.12 -21.59 -47.65
N PHE A 408 9.42 -22.05 -48.85
CA PHE A 408 10.75 -22.57 -49.17
C PHE A 408 11.87 -21.57 -48.94
N GLU A 409 11.59 -20.29 -49.13
CA GLU A 409 12.50 -19.16 -48.93
C GLU A 409 12.94 -18.99 -47.48
N TRP A 410 12.25 -19.61 -46.53
CA TRP A 410 12.64 -19.60 -45.11
C TRP A 410 13.67 -20.72 -44.78
N PHE A 411 14.10 -21.45 -45.75
CA PHE A 411 15.15 -22.47 -45.61
C PHE A 411 14.91 -23.48 -44.47
N GLY A 412 13.66 -23.89 -44.29
CA GLY A 412 13.26 -24.87 -43.28
C GLY A 412 13.20 -24.33 -41.84
N GLY A 413 13.17 -23.02 -41.66
CA GLY A 413 13.08 -22.39 -40.32
C GLY A 413 12.04 -21.28 -40.25
N LEU A 414 11.73 -20.83 -39.05
CA LEU A 414 10.84 -19.68 -38.81
C LEU A 414 11.64 -18.37 -38.86
N GLN A 415 11.17 -17.41 -39.66
CA GLN A 415 11.77 -16.09 -39.73
C GLN A 415 11.19 -15.13 -38.70
N ASN A 416 12.02 -14.15 -38.30
CA ASN A 416 11.63 -13.04 -37.42
C ASN A 416 11.07 -13.49 -36.08
N THR A 417 11.59 -14.59 -35.55
CA THR A 417 11.24 -15.06 -34.20
C THR A 417 11.92 -14.17 -33.12
N GLN A 418 11.26 -13.99 -32.00
CA GLN A 418 11.80 -13.21 -30.90
C GLN A 418 12.19 -14.10 -29.69
N THR A 419 13.16 -13.65 -28.93
CA THR A 419 13.55 -14.25 -27.67
C THR A 419 13.66 -13.18 -26.60
N TYR A 420 13.64 -13.60 -25.34
CA TYR A 420 13.76 -12.73 -24.18
C TYR A 420 14.56 -13.41 -23.06
N ASN A 421 14.99 -12.63 -22.07
CA ASN A 421 15.66 -13.13 -20.88
C ASN A 421 14.68 -13.14 -19.72
N PRO A 422 14.38 -14.30 -19.12
CA PRO A 422 13.55 -14.37 -17.93
C PRO A 422 14.32 -13.90 -16.69
N ARG A 423 13.59 -13.32 -15.73
CA ARG A 423 14.12 -12.96 -14.41
C ARG A 423 13.86 -14.10 -13.41
N ALA A 424 14.37 -13.97 -12.18
CA ALA A 424 14.54 -15.02 -11.19
C ALA A 424 13.33 -15.95 -10.94
N PHE A 425 12.10 -15.48 -11.11
CA PHE A 425 10.89 -16.29 -10.81
C PHE A 425 10.21 -16.86 -12.05
N ASN A 426 10.69 -16.50 -13.26
CA ASN A 426 10.12 -16.96 -14.49
C ASN A 426 10.93 -18.13 -15.05
N LYS A 427 10.30 -19.29 -15.22
CA LYS A 427 10.95 -20.53 -15.64
C LYS A 427 10.93 -20.65 -17.16
N SER A 428 12.10 -20.64 -17.79
CA SER A 428 12.22 -21.00 -19.22
C SER A 428 11.81 -22.44 -19.46
N ILE A 429 10.93 -22.65 -20.45
CA ILE A 429 10.50 -23.97 -20.91
C ILE A 429 11.21 -24.34 -22.20
N TYR A 430 11.18 -23.43 -23.19
CA TYR A 430 11.94 -23.55 -24.43
C TYR A 430 12.86 -22.34 -24.58
N PHE A 431 14.07 -22.63 -25.08
CA PHE A 431 15.10 -21.62 -25.21
C PHE A 431 16.13 -21.99 -26.27
N LEU A 432 16.92 -21.01 -26.70
CA LEU A 432 18.07 -21.19 -27.56
C LEU A 432 19.33 -21.11 -26.70
N ASP A 433 20.19 -22.09 -26.89
CA ASP A 433 21.50 -22.12 -26.21
C ASP A 433 22.51 -21.33 -27.06
N SER A 434 22.86 -20.16 -26.60
CA SER A 434 23.87 -19.29 -27.24
C SER A 434 25.16 -19.19 -26.41
N GLY A 435 25.48 -20.23 -25.63
CA GLY A 435 26.70 -20.32 -24.81
C GLY A 435 26.52 -19.69 -23.44
N ASN A 436 26.65 -18.38 -23.30
CA ASN A 436 26.59 -17.71 -22.00
C ASN A 436 25.23 -17.07 -21.65
N LYS A 437 24.25 -17.13 -22.57
CA LYS A 437 22.90 -16.54 -22.38
C LYS A 437 21.81 -17.52 -22.77
N ILE A 438 20.80 -17.63 -21.93
CA ILE A 438 19.57 -18.36 -22.22
C ILE A 438 18.62 -17.40 -22.92
N ASN A 439 18.41 -17.57 -24.21
CA ASN A 439 17.43 -16.82 -25.00
C ASN A 439 16.09 -17.58 -24.97
N THR A 440 15.18 -17.24 -24.11
CA THR A 440 13.90 -17.94 -23.90
C THR A 440 12.91 -17.61 -25.00
N THR A 441 12.18 -18.62 -25.45
CA THR A 441 11.06 -18.47 -26.39
C THR A 441 9.72 -18.79 -25.75
N ILE A 442 9.68 -19.73 -24.79
CA ILE A 442 8.48 -20.02 -23.98
C ILE A 442 8.89 -20.10 -22.52
N SER A 443 8.12 -19.41 -21.66
CA SER A 443 8.31 -19.46 -20.21
C SER A 443 7.00 -19.57 -19.44
N LEU A 444 7.09 -20.06 -18.22
CA LEU A 444 6.01 -20.13 -17.25
C LEU A 444 6.40 -19.41 -15.96
N LEU A 445 5.66 -18.38 -15.64
CA LEU A 445 5.71 -17.72 -14.34
C LEU A 445 4.60 -18.29 -13.45
N ASN A 446 4.97 -18.64 -12.23
CA ASN A 446 4.02 -19.10 -11.21
C ASN A 446 4.17 -18.24 -9.95
N THR A 447 3.21 -17.39 -9.69
CA THR A 447 3.12 -16.59 -8.47
C THR A 447 2.10 -17.19 -7.51
N LYS A 448 1.94 -16.61 -6.33
CA LYS A 448 0.87 -16.98 -5.38
C LYS A 448 -0.52 -16.48 -5.82
N VAL A 449 -0.58 -15.54 -6.75
CA VAL A 449 -1.82 -14.87 -7.15
C VAL A 449 -2.26 -15.30 -8.53
N TYR A 450 -1.33 -15.36 -9.48
CA TYR A 450 -1.61 -15.72 -10.88
C TYR A 450 -0.48 -16.56 -11.48
N LYS A 451 -0.79 -17.19 -12.61
CA LYS A 451 0.17 -17.89 -13.46
C LYS A 451 0.14 -17.29 -14.85
N ALA A 452 1.29 -17.15 -15.46
CA ALA A 452 1.43 -16.53 -16.78
C ALA A 452 2.38 -17.33 -17.68
N VAL A 453 1.94 -17.60 -18.91
CA VAL A 453 2.75 -18.22 -19.96
C VAL A 453 2.99 -17.20 -21.04
N LEU A 454 4.24 -17.01 -21.42
CA LEU A 454 4.63 -16.20 -22.56
C LEU A 454 5.33 -17.07 -23.60
N SER A 455 4.79 -17.10 -24.80
CA SER A 455 5.40 -17.73 -25.99
C SER A 455 5.65 -16.67 -27.06
N THR A 456 6.88 -16.56 -27.53
CA THR A 456 7.27 -15.80 -28.71
C THR A 456 7.31 -16.69 -29.97
N LEU A 457 6.92 -17.95 -29.83
CA LEU A 457 6.76 -18.87 -30.93
C LEU A 457 5.31 -18.84 -31.42
N PRO A 458 5.06 -18.63 -32.69
CA PRO A 458 3.75 -18.81 -33.32
C PRO A 458 3.44 -20.29 -33.40
N LEU A 459 2.62 -20.79 -32.47
CA LEU A 459 2.40 -22.23 -32.27
C LEU A 459 1.77 -22.92 -33.52
N TYR A 460 1.05 -22.18 -34.36
CA TYR A 460 0.49 -22.65 -35.60
C TYR A 460 1.51 -23.36 -36.53
N TYR A 461 2.75 -22.88 -36.57
CA TYR A 461 3.79 -23.38 -37.46
C TYR A 461 4.47 -24.67 -36.98
N PHE A 462 4.12 -25.18 -35.82
CA PHE A 462 4.68 -26.43 -35.30
C PHE A 462 3.76 -27.63 -35.55
N LYS A 463 4.30 -28.84 -35.45
CA LYS A 463 3.52 -30.07 -35.56
C LYS A 463 2.42 -30.13 -34.52
N TYR A 464 1.21 -30.38 -34.98
CA TYR A 464 0.01 -30.31 -34.16
C TYR A 464 0.07 -31.17 -32.90
N ASP A 465 0.46 -32.43 -32.99
CA ASP A 465 0.48 -33.36 -31.85
C ASP A 465 1.47 -32.95 -30.78
N GLU A 466 2.57 -32.32 -31.14
CA GLU A 466 3.56 -31.78 -30.20
C GLU A 466 3.04 -30.56 -29.49
N VAL A 467 2.41 -29.63 -30.17
CA VAL A 467 1.76 -28.47 -29.61
C VAL A 467 0.60 -28.89 -28.72
N LYS A 468 -0.21 -29.87 -29.09
CA LYS A 468 -1.27 -30.44 -28.27
C LYS A 468 -0.76 -30.97 -26.94
N GLN A 469 0.35 -31.72 -26.94
CA GLN A 469 1.00 -32.22 -25.74
C GLN A 469 1.53 -31.04 -24.86
N LEU A 470 2.15 -30.05 -25.49
CA LEU A 470 2.60 -28.84 -24.81
C LEU A 470 1.42 -28.13 -24.11
N MET A 471 0.34 -27.89 -24.82
CA MET A 471 -0.83 -27.19 -24.31
C MET A 471 -1.47 -27.94 -23.16
N LYS A 472 -1.54 -29.27 -23.21
CA LYS A 472 -2.00 -30.10 -22.08
C LYS A 472 -1.20 -29.83 -20.82
N ILE A 473 0.13 -29.85 -20.92
CA ILE A 473 1.02 -29.59 -19.77
C ILE A 473 0.84 -28.17 -19.26
N LEU A 474 0.71 -27.18 -20.14
CA LEU A 474 0.50 -25.79 -19.75
C LEU A 474 -0.84 -25.61 -19.03
N PHE A 475 -1.93 -26.17 -19.54
CA PHE A 475 -3.25 -26.08 -18.89
C PHE A 475 -3.27 -26.80 -17.55
N ASP A 476 -2.62 -27.95 -17.41
CA ASP A 476 -2.51 -28.65 -16.11
C ASP A 476 -1.71 -27.83 -15.10
N ASN A 477 -0.75 -27.04 -15.54
CA ASN A 477 -0.02 -26.10 -14.68
C ASN A 477 -0.84 -24.85 -14.33
N LEU A 478 -1.77 -24.41 -15.19
CA LEU A 478 -2.57 -23.21 -14.97
C LEU A 478 -3.82 -23.46 -14.10
N LYS A 479 -4.26 -24.69 -14.01
CA LYS A 479 -5.32 -25.12 -13.09
C LYS A 479 -4.79 -25.14 -11.63
#